data_dedfea225793af01baef35f1c470df47
#
_entry.id   dedfea225793af01baef35f1c470df47
#
_cell.length_a   1.000
_cell.length_b   1.000
_cell.length_c   1.000
_cell.angle_alpha   90.00
_cell.angle_beta   90.00
_cell.angle_gamma   90.00
#
_symmetry.space_group_name_H-M   'P 1'
#
loop_
_entity.id
_entity.type
_entity.pdbx_description
1 polymer ?
#
loop_
_entity_poly.entity_id
_entity_poly.type
_entity_poly.pdbx_seq_one_letter_code
_entity_poly.pdbx_strand_id
1 'polypeptide(L)'
;MIPNYTHQGNQSFKDKFFSFDFTLVFAILFLGIISIFAMYSTEQGNFGYYTKSHLYRFCIFFMTFLIISFFSIKFWFNSAYLYYVIVLILLLTVYYFGVTASGSKRWINLFFINLQPSELMKVSLILFLAKYYYKIPSDNVTSIRHIFVPFFALIIPFLLVVSQPDLGTATLILAGGITAIWMAGLRMKYFMYSFILFICLAPLGISYLKPYQKSRILTFLNPERDPLGAGYQIIQSKIAVGSGGIFGKGYLQGSQSYLDYLPEKHTDFIFTLFAEEFGLIGSMGLLSIYVLIIYRIIRIGKIVQNNFARLYCFSFATAFFIYVAVNMMMVLGLL
;
A
#
# COMPACT_ATOMS: atom_id res chain seq x y z
N MET A 1 -20.34 15.28 16.75
CA MET A 1 -20.53 16.46 15.89
C MET A 1 -19.33 16.56 14.97
N ILE A 2 -19.48 16.56 13.66
CA ILE A 2 -18.39 16.74 12.69
C ILE A 2 -18.44 18.21 12.30
N PRO A 3 -17.33 18.97 12.45
CA PRO A 3 -17.32 20.40 12.11
C PRO A 3 -17.62 20.59 10.62
N ASN A 4 -18.46 21.57 10.30
CA ASN A 4 -18.76 21.98 8.93
C ASN A 4 -17.51 22.58 8.28
N TYR A 5 -16.91 21.88 7.32
CA TYR A 5 -15.71 22.29 6.57
C TYR A 5 -15.98 23.41 5.52
N THR A 6 -16.95 24.28 5.75
CA THR A 6 -17.38 25.30 4.76
C THR A 6 -16.60 26.64 4.83
N HIS A 7 -15.73 26.87 5.80
CA HIS A 7 -14.99 28.12 5.91
C HIS A 7 -13.53 27.99 5.42
N GLN A 8 -13.26 28.52 4.23
CA GLN A 8 -11.91 28.79 3.70
C GLN A 8 -11.28 30.06 4.30
N GLY A 9 -11.58 30.41 5.54
CA GLY A 9 -10.89 31.45 6.31
C GLY A 9 -9.61 30.93 6.92
N ASN A 10 -8.68 31.80 7.31
CA ASN A 10 -7.48 31.46 8.08
C ASN A 10 -7.88 30.77 9.39
N GLN A 11 -8.02 29.44 9.36
CA GLN A 11 -8.32 28.69 10.58
C GLN A 11 -7.13 28.78 11.52
N SER A 12 -7.40 29.12 12.78
CA SER A 12 -6.41 29.08 13.85
C SER A 12 -5.83 27.67 14.00
N PHE A 13 -4.61 27.56 14.50
CA PHE A 13 -3.99 26.26 14.80
C PHE A 13 -4.88 25.37 15.69
N LYS A 14 -5.56 25.99 16.67
CA LYS A 14 -6.53 25.30 17.54
C LYS A 14 -7.70 24.72 16.76
N ASP A 15 -8.28 25.49 15.82
CA ASP A 15 -9.41 25.04 15.02
C ASP A 15 -9.02 23.85 14.10
N LYS A 16 -7.82 23.87 13.54
CA LYS A 16 -7.27 22.77 12.75
C LYS A 16 -7.07 21.52 13.58
N PHE A 17 -6.55 21.65 14.80
CA PHE A 17 -6.35 20.53 15.69
C PHE A 17 -7.67 19.87 16.11
N PHE A 18 -8.69 20.65 16.46
CA PHE A 18 -10.02 20.12 16.79
C PHE A 18 -10.79 19.58 15.55
N SER A 19 -10.33 19.91 14.35
CA SER A 19 -10.89 19.37 13.09
C SER A 19 -10.35 17.99 12.75
N PHE A 20 -9.38 17.46 13.48
CA PHE A 20 -8.83 16.13 13.22
C PHE A 20 -9.88 15.04 13.45
N ASP A 21 -9.82 14.01 12.61
CA ASP A 21 -10.54 12.78 12.86
C ASP A 21 -9.76 11.93 13.88
N PHE A 22 -10.01 12.20 15.16
CA PHE A 22 -9.32 11.49 16.25
C PHE A 22 -9.51 9.98 16.17
N THR A 23 -10.65 9.50 15.67
CA THR A 23 -10.87 8.05 15.47
C THR A 23 -9.83 7.47 14.51
N LEU A 24 -9.56 8.16 13.40
CA LEU A 24 -8.55 7.75 12.42
C LEU A 24 -7.14 7.81 13.03
N VAL A 25 -6.83 8.90 13.74
CA VAL A 25 -5.52 9.07 14.41
C VAL A 25 -5.27 7.97 15.44
N PHE A 26 -6.25 7.68 16.29
CA PHE A 26 -6.12 6.61 17.29
C PHE A 26 -6.07 5.21 16.66
N ALA A 27 -6.80 4.96 15.56
CA ALA A 27 -6.70 3.68 14.85
C ALA A 27 -5.30 3.46 14.27
N ILE A 28 -4.69 4.49 13.67
CA ILE A 28 -3.31 4.43 13.16
C ILE A 28 -2.30 4.24 14.30
N LEU A 29 -2.46 4.97 15.40
CA LEU A 29 -1.60 4.82 16.57
C LEU A 29 -1.69 3.40 17.16
N PHE A 30 -2.89 2.86 17.26
CA PHE A 30 -3.12 1.51 17.79
C PHE A 30 -2.54 0.43 16.90
N LEU A 31 -2.67 0.55 15.56
CA LEU A 31 -1.96 -0.32 14.62
C LEU A 31 -0.44 -0.24 14.80
N GLY A 32 0.10 0.97 15.00
CA GLY A 32 1.53 1.16 15.28
C GLY A 32 1.96 0.44 16.55
N ILE A 33 1.19 0.54 17.62
CA ILE A 33 1.46 -0.18 18.88
C ILE A 33 1.43 -1.70 18.65
N ILE A 34 0.39 -2.22 17.99
CA ILE A 34 0.30 -3.66 17.66
C ILE A 34 1.53 -4.09 16.84
N SER A 35 1.93 -3.29 15.85
CA SER A 35 3.08 -3.63 15.00
C SER A 35 4.40 -3.67 15.77
N ILE A 36 4.59 -2.80 16.77
CA ILE A 36 5.77 -2.82 17.65
C ILE A 36 5.78 -4.08 18.51
N PHE A 37 4.63 -4.48 19.08
CA PHE A 37 4.53 -5.74 19.84
C PHE A 37 4.78 -6.96 18.94
N ALA A 38 4.26 -6.96 17.72
CA ALA A 38 4.53 -8.03 16.77
C ALA A 38 6.03 -8.12 16.41
N MET A 39 6.69 -6.97 16.18
CA MET A 39 8.15 -6.94 15.94
C MET A 39 8.95 -7.39 17.15
N TYR A 40 8.55 -7.02 18.36
CA TYR A 40 9.18 -7.51 19.58
C TYR A 40 9.06 -9.01 19.73
N SER A 41 7.93 -9.58 19.32
CA SER A 41 7.74 -11.03 19.31
C SER A 41 8.60 -11.73 18.25
N THR A 42 8.80 -11.14 17.04
CA THR A 42 9.70 -11.73 16.03
C THR A 42 11.14 -11.88 16.52
N GLU A 43 11.57 -11.05 17.48
CA GLU A 43 12.89 -11.08 18.11
C GLU A 43 12.88 -11.79 19.48
N GLN A 44 11.88 -12.67 19.69
CA GLN A 44 11.79 -13.56 20.88
C GLN A 44 11.76 -12.80 22.21
N GLY A 45 11.09 -11.66 22.26
CA GLY A 45 11.00 -10.83 23.46
C GLY A 45 12.25 -10.00 23.76
N ASN A 46 13.16 -9.84 22.82
CA ASN A 46 14.32 -8.99 22.94
C ASN A 46 14.11 -7.68 22.17
N PHE A 47 14.58 -6.55 22.74
CA PHE A 47 14.65 -5.28 22.02
C PHE A 47 15.87 -5.27 21.09
N GLY A 48 15.79 -6.07 20.02
CA GLY A 48 16.84 -6.18 19.02
C GLY A 48 16.85 -5.05 18.00
N TYR A 49 17.59 -5.27 16.92
CA TYR A 49 17.77 -4.26 15.85
C TYR A 49 16.46 -3.94 15.13
N TYR A 50 15.67 -4.95 14.76
CA TYR A 50 14.44 -4.76 13.99
C TYR A 50 13.36 -4.03 14.79
N THR A 51 13.15 -4.39 16.06
CA THR A 51 12.19 -3.74 16.95
C THR A 51 12.54 -2.27 17.19
N LYS A 52 13.80 -1.97 17.51
CA LYS A 52 14.28 -0.58 17.69
C LYS A 52 14.11 0.25 16.42
N SER A 53 14.55 -0.30 15.29
CA SER A 53 14.47 0.37 13.99
C SER A 53 13.01 0.63 13.59
N HIS A 54 12.10 -0.32 13.84
CA HIS A 54 10.67 -0.17 13.59
C HIS A 54 10.05 0.92 14.48
N LEU A 55 10.35 0.91 15.78
CA LEU A 55 9.88 1.93 16.73
C LEU A 55 10.30 3.34 16.30
N TYR A 56 11.59 3.55 15.98
CA TYR A 56 12.08 4.84 15.51
C TYR A 56 11.40 5.30 14.23
N ARG A 57 11.27 4.40 13.25
CA ARG A 57 10.57 4.71 11.99
C ARG A 57 9.11 5.04 12.22
N PHE A 58 8.42 4.27 13.07
CA PHE A 58 7.03 4.56 13.40
C PHE A 58 6.88 5.93 14.05
N CYS A 59 7.70 6.29 15.05
CA CYS A 59 7.66 7.60 15.69
C CYS A 59 7.90 8.74 14.68
N ILE A 60 8.91 8.61 13.80
CA ILE A 60 9.23 9.62 12.79
C ILE A 60 8.06 9.77 11.80
N PHE A 61 7.54 8.68 11.26
CA PHE A 61 6.45 8.73 10.28
C PHE A 61 5.13 9.16 10.90
N PHE A 62 4.85 8.79 12.15
CA PHE A 62 3.65 9.25 12.85
C PHE A 62 3.70 10.76 13.14
N MET A 63 4.86 11.30 13.56
CA MET A 63 5.06 12.74 13.68
C MET A 63 4.95 13.45 12.32
N THR A 64 5.53 12.89 11.27
CA THR A 64 5.39 13.41 9.90
C THR A 64 3.93 13.43 9.46
N PHE A 65 3.16 12.38 9.73
CA PHE A 65 1.73 12.31 9.47
C PHE A 65 0.96 13.44 10.17
N LEU A 66 1.24 13.69 11.46
CA LEU A 66 0.62 14.78 12.21
C LEU A 66 0.97 16.15 11.60
N ILE A 67 2.25 16.39 11.27
CA ILE A 67 2.70 17.64 10.63
C ILE A 67 2.02 17.86 9.28
N ILE A 68 1.99 16.85 8.45
CA ILE A 68 1.38 16.87 7.11
C ILE A 68 -0.13 17.16 7.19
N SER A 69 -0.79 16.69 8.25
CA SER A 69 -2.24 16.90 8.46
C SER A 69 -2.62 18.37 8.67
N PHE A 70 -1.67 19.24 9.04
CA PHE A 70 -1.90 20.69 9.16
C PHE A 70 -1.87 21.43 7.81
N PHE A 71 -1.34 20.83 6.74
CA PHE A 71 -1.34 21.48 5.43
C PHE A 71 -2.75 21.56 4.85
N SER A 72 -3.04 22.67 4.20
CA SER A 72 -4.35 22.90 3.57
C SER A 72 -4.56 22.03 2.34
N ILE A 73 -5.82 21.70 2.03
CA ILE A 73 -6.19 21.01 0.77
C ILE A 73 -5.69 21.77 -0.46
N LYS A 74 -5.67 23.12 -0.39
CA LYS A 74 -5.16 23.98 -1.47
C LYS A 74 -3.67 23.74 -1.73
N PHE A 75 -2.87 23.53 -0.68
CA PHE A 75 -1.45 23.19 -0.81
C PHE A 75 -1.29 21.88 -1.60
N TRP A 76 -1.99 20.82 -1.20
CA TRP A 76 -1.93 19.52 -1.87
C TRP A 76 -2.42 19.58 -3.30
N PHE A 77 -3.50 20.32 -3.55
CA PHE A 77 -4.01 20.55 -4.90
C PHE A 77 -2.97 21.24 -5.78
N ASN A 78 -2.34 22.32 -5.30
CA ASN A 78 -1.35 23.04 -6.09
C ASN A 78 -0.10 22.20 -6.37
N SER A 79 0.37 21.47 -5.39
CA SER A 79 1.62 20.68 -5.42
C SER A 79 1.47 19.31 -6.08
N ALA A 80 0.26 18.82 -6.39
CA ALA A 80 0.03 17.45 -6.84
C ALA A 80 0.84 17.07 -8.09
N TYR A 81 0.92 17.92 -9.10
CA TYR A 81 1.70 17.65 -10.31
C TYR A 81 3.20 17.71 -10.03
N LEU A 82 3.64 18.69 -9.25
CA LEU A 82 5.05 18.81 -8.85
C LEU A 82 5.49 17.57 -8.03
N TYR A 83 4.66 17.15 -7.10
CA TYR A 83 4.94 15.97 -6.28
C TYR A 83 5.06 14.71 -7.14
N TYR A 84 4.16 14.52 -8.11
CA TYR A 84 4.24 13.41 -9.06
C TYR A 84 5.54 13.43 -9.87
N VAL A 85 5.93 14.59 -10.41
CA VAL A 85 7.18 14.73 -11.17
C VAL A 85 8.41 14.46 -10.31
N ILE A 86 8.45 14.97 -9.08
CA ILE A 86 9.55 14.71 -8.14
C ILE A 86 9.68 13.21 -7.89
N VAL A 87 8.58 12.53 -7.58
CA VAL A 87 8.61 11.09 -7.30
C VAL A 87 8.97 10.28 -8.56
N LEU A 88 8.55 10.73 -9.74
CA LEU A 88 8.95 10.11 -11.00
C LEU A 88 10.47 10.23 -11.24
N ILE A 89 11.06 11.40 -10.96
CA ILE A 89 12.50 11.61 -11.01
C ILE A 89 13.21 10.70 -9.99
N LEU A 90 12.66 10.54 -8.76
CA LEU A 90 13.21 9.62 -7.77
C LEU A 90 13.15 8.16 -8.26
N LEU A 91 12.10 7.73 -8.97
CA LEU A 91 12.05 6.41 -9.59
C LEU A 91 13.14 6.23 -10.66
N LEU A 92 13.38 7.26 -11.46
CA LEU A 92 14.46 7.23 -12.47
C LEU A 92 15.84 7.18 -11.81
N THR A 93 16.05 7.92 -10.71
CA THR A 93 17.34 7.85 -9.96
C THR A 93 17.55 6.46 -9.37
N VAL A 94 16.53 5.78 -8.86
CA VAL A 94 16.65 4.38 -8.41
C VAL A 94 17.06 3.46 -9.54
N TYR A 95 16.52 3.64 -10.72
CA TYR A 95 16.85 2.81 -11.87
C TYR A 95 18.35 2.85 -12.19
N TYR A 96 18.98 4.03 -12.11
CA TYR A 96 20.40 4.22 -12.39
C TYR A 96 21.31 3.99 -11.18
N PHE A 97 20.96 4.51 -10.01
CA PHE A 97 21.79 4.63 -8.81
C PHE A 97 21.29 3.85 -7.60
N GLY A 98 20.22 3.06 -7.74
CA GLY A 98 19.60 2.33 -6.63
C GLY A 98 20.53 1.29 -6.00
N VAL A 99 20.37 1.10 -4.68
CA VAL A 99 21.03 0.05 -3.92
C VAL A 99 20.28 -1.27 -4.13
N THR A 100 21.03 -2.34 -4.38
CA THR A 100 20.48 -3.69 -4.50
C THR A 100 20.23 -4.29 -3.12
N ALA A 101 18.98 -4.63 -2.84
CA ALA A 101 18.60 -5.44 -1.68
C ALA A 101 17.73 -6.60 -2.15
N SER A 102 17.97 -7.80 -1.64
CA SER A 102 17.24 -9.02 -2.02
C SER A 102 17.12 -9.24 -3.54
N GLY A 103 18.20 -8.95 -4.29
CA GLY A 103 18.27 -9.17 -5.75
C GLY A 103 17.57 -8.13 -6.63
N SER A 104 17.09 -7.01 -6.10
CA SER A 104 16.46 -5.94 -6.86
C SER A 104 16.93 -4.55 -6.42
N LYS A 105 17.06 -3.63 -7.39
CA LYS A 105 17.42 -2.23 -7.15
C LYS A 105 16.15 -1.44 -6.89
N ARG A 106 15.80 -1.16 -5.61
CA ARG A 106 14.53 -0.50 -5.25
C ARG A 106 14.70 0.66 -4.29
N TRP A 107 15.88 0.80 -3.66
CA TRP A 107 16.09 1.67 -2.52
C TRP A 107 17.08 2.78 -2.82
N ILE A 108 16.79 3.97 -2.26
CA ILE A 108 17.74 5.07 -2.15
C ILE A 108 18.17 5.14 -0.69
N ASN A 109 19.46 5.05 -0.45
CA ASN A 109 20.00 5.23 0.90
C ASN A 109 20.13 6.74 1.18
N LEU A 110 19.36 7.24 2.15
CA LEU A 110 19.38 8.61 2.64
C LEU A 110 20.12 8.71 3.98
N PHE A 111 21.22 8.00 4.15
CA PHE A 111 22.05 7.90 5.36
C PHE A 111 21.33 7.30 6.58
N PHE A 112 20.14 7.76 6.93
CA PHE A 112 19.39 7.31 8.10
C PHE A 112 18.21 6.40 7.75
N ILE A 113 17.67 6.50 6.55
CA ILE A 113 16.48 5.78 6.11
C ILE A 113 16.67 5.32 4.67
N ASN A 114 16.33 4.08 4.40
CA ASN A 114 16.19 3.60 3.03
C ASN A 114 14.81 4.00 2.51
N LEU A 115 14.78 4.86 1.51
CA LEU A 115 13.56 5.32 0.85
C LEU A 115 13.27 4.45 -0.37
N GLN A 116 12.03 3.97 -0.48
CA GLN A 116 11.53 3.29 -1.68
C GLN A 116 10.59 4.24 -2.44
N PRO A 117 11.02 4.85 -3.56
CA PRO A 117 10.21 5.84 -4.27
C PRO A 117 8.90 5.28 -4.85
N SER A 118 8.83 3.99 -5.14
CA SER A 118 7.60 3.34 -5.60
C SER A 118 6.47 3.38 -4.56
N GLU A 119 6.79 3.42 -3.24
CA GLU A 119 5.80 3.63 -2.20
C GLU A 119 5.17 5.03 -2.26
N LEU A 120 6.00 6.05 -2.48
CA LEU A 120 5.53 7.42 -2.68
C LEU A 120 4.75 7.58 -3.98
N MET A 121 5.10 6.81 -5.03
CA MET A 121 4.43 6.87 -6.32
C MET A 121 2.95 6.44 -6.23
N LYS A 122 2.60 5.48 -5.40
CA LYS A 122 1.19 5.07 -5.18
C LYS A 122 0.32 6.26 -4.75
N VAL A 123 0.83 7.07 -3.81
CA VAL A 123 0.11 8.25 -3.30
C VAL A 123 0.14 9.39 -4.30
N SER A 124 1.30 9.66 -4.91
CA SER A 124 1.48 10.78 -5.84
C SER A 124 0.66 10.62 -7.12
N LEU A 125 0.51 9.40 -7.62
CA LEU A 125 -0.33 9.08 -8.77
C LEU A 125 -1.81 9.38 -8.48
N ILE A 126 -2.30 8.96 -7.31
CA ILE A 126 -3.69 9.24 -6.92
C ILE A 126 -3.91 10.75 -6.77
N LEU A 127 -2.96 11.50 -6.19
CA LEU A 127 -3.03 12.97 -6.11
C LEU A 127 -3.05 13.62 -7.51
N PHE A 128 -2.17 13.14 -8.41
CA PHE A 128 -2.14 13.62 -9.80
C PHE A 128 -3.49 13.41 -10.50
N LEU A 129 -4.03 12.20 -10.44
CA LEU A 129 -5.28 11.84 -11.10
C LEU A 129 -6.47 12.57 -10.48
N ALA A 130 -6.52 12.72 -9.16
CA ALA A 130 -7.56 13.48 -8.48
C ALA A 130 -7.57 14.96 -8.91
N LYS A 131 -6.39 15.58 -9.07
CA LYS A 131 -6.28 16.95 -9.60
C LYS A 131 -6.64 17.03 -11.07
N TYR A 132 -6.22 16.06 -11.87
CA TYR A 132 -6.51 16.04 -13.30
C TYR A 132 -8.02 15.99 -13.56
N TYR A 133 -8.73 15.09 -12.87
CA TYR A 133 -10.17 14.92 -13.04
C TYR A 133 -11.03 15.93 -12.24
N TYR A 134 -10.44 16.77 -11.41
CA TYR A 134 -11.17 17.70 -10.54
C TYR A 134 -12.19 18.57 -11.27
N LYS A 135 -11.87 19.06 -12.48
CA LYS A 135 -12.72 19.97 -13.27
C LYS A 135 -13.44 19.28 -14.43
N ILE A 136 -13.17 17.99 -14.65
CA ILE A 136 -13.72 17.26 -15.79
C ILE A 136 -15.07 16.69 -15.38
N PRO A 137 -16.19 17.06 -16.05
CA PRO A 137 -17.47 16.42 -15.83
C PRO A 137 -17.39 14.90 -16.12
N SER A 138 -18.13 14.09 -15.36
CA SER A 138 -18.12 12.62 -15.49
C SER A 138 -18.43 12.14 -16.92
N ASP A 139 -19.29 12.87 -17.65
CA ASP A 139 -19.66 12.53 -19.02
C ASP A 139 -18.50 12.69 -20.01
N ASN A 140 -17.60 13.62 -19.74
CA ASN A 140 -16.44 13.92 -20.60
C ASN A 140 -15.21 13.09 -20.27
N VAL A 141 -15.17 12.36 -19.15
CA VAL A 141 -14.06 11.47 -18.75
C VAL A 141 -13.77 10.42 -19.82
N THR A 142 -14.80 9.99 -20.56
CA THR A 142 -14.70 8.98 -21.61
C THR A 142 -14.10 9.48 -22.93
N SER A 143 -13.86 10.77 -23.08
CA SER A 143 -13.23 11.30 -24.30
C SER A 143 -11.76 10.91 -24.38
N ILE A 144 -11.29 10.63 -25.59
CA ILE A 144 -9.91 10.13 -25.82
C ILE A 144 -8.85 11.11 -25.27
N ARG A 145 -9.14 12.42 -25.32
CA ARG A 145 -8.27 13.47 -24.81
C ARG A 145 -8.07 13.38 -23.29
N HIS A 146 -9.10 12.96 -22.56
CA HIS A 146 -9.07 12.84 -21.10
C HIS A 146 -8.61 11.47 -20.61
N ILE A 147 -8.48 10.50 -21.51
CA ILE A 147 -7.90 9.17 -21.21
C ILE A 147 -6.38 9.17 -21.45
N PHE A 148 -5.90 9.91 -22.44
CA PHE A 148 -4.51 9.89 -22.89
C PHE A 148 -3.51 10.29 -21.79
N VAL A 149 -3.71 11.42 -21.13
CA VAL A 149 -2.81 11.92 -20.07
C VAL A 149 -2.78 10.98 -18.85
N PRO A 150 -3.92 10.57 -18.27
CA PRO A 150 -3.95 9.56 -17.18
C PRO A 150 -3.33 8.22 -17.56
N PHE A 151 -3.50 7.77 -18.81
CA PHE A 151 -2.89 6.55 -19.29
C PHE A 151 -1.35 6.63 -19.22
N PHE A 152 -0.74 7.69 -19.72
CA PHE A 152 0.71 7.84 -19.64
C PHE A 152 1.19 8.09 -18.21
N ALA A 153 0.44 8.85 -17.42
CA ALA A 153 0.75 9.05 -16.01
C ALA A 153 0.73 7.74 -15.20
N LEU A 154 -0.04 6.74 -15.63
CA LEU A 154 -0.12 5.42 -15.02
C LEU A 154 0.96 4.49 -15.56
N ILE A 155 1.10 4.43 -16.89
CA ILE A 155 1.94 3.43 -17.55
C ILE A 155 3.45 3.70 -17.37
N ILE A 156 3.87 4.96 -17.34
CA ILE A 156 5.29 5.32 -17.19
C ILE A 156 5.84 4.82 -15.83
N PRO A 157 5.27 5.16 -14.66
CA PRO A 157 5.78 4.64 -13.39
C PRO A 157 5.60 3.12 -13.28
N PHE A 158 4.54 2.54 -13.84
CA PHE A 158 4.36 1.09 -13.89
C PHE A 158 5.55 0.41 -14.59
N LEU A 159 5.89 0.83 -15.80
CA LEU A 159 7.01 0.26 -16.56
C LEU A 159 8.36 0.46 -15.87
N LEU A 160 8.58 1.62 -15.24
CA LEU A 160 9.79 1.89 -14.47
C LEU A 160 9.92 0.94 -13.27
N VAL A 161 8.84 0.67 -12.54
CA VAL A 161 8.88 -0.24 -11.38
C VAL A 161 8.98 -1.71 -11.83
N VAL A 162 8.35 -2.10 -12.93
CA VAL A 162 8.55 -3.44 -13.53
C VAL A 162 10.01 -3.66 -13.93
N SER A 163 10.68 -2.63 -14.45
CA SER A 163 12.10 -2.71 -14.81
C SER A 163 13.04 -2.85 -13.60
N GLN A 164 12.57 -2.46 -12.39
CA GLN A 164 13.26 -2.63 -11.11
C GLN A 164 13.00 -3.99 -10.44
N PRO A 165 12.65 -5.03 -11.17
CA PRO A 165 12.02 -6.32 -10.84
C PRO A 165 11.07 -6.31 -9.63
N ASP A 166 10.13 -5.36 -9.58
CA ASP A 166 9.13 -5.25 -8.51
C ASP A 166 7.70 -5.31 -9.08
N LEU A 167 7.28 -6.51 -9.46
CA LEU A 167 5.95 -6.75 -10.02
C LEU A 167 4.83 -6.47 -9.01
N GLY A 168 5.05 -6.79 -7.73
CA GLY A 168 4.06 -6.57 -6.68
C GLY A 168 3.70 -5.10 -6.53
N THR A 169 4.69 -4.23 -6.34
CA THR A 169 4.47 -2.79 -6.21
C THR A 169 3.97 -2.17 -7.52
N ALA A 170 4.45 -2.65 -8.69
CA ALA A 170 3.96 -2.19 -9.98
C ALA A 170 2.47 -2.45 -10.16
N THR A 171 1.99 -3.65 -9.82
CA THR A 171 0.56 -4.00 -9.89
C THR A 171 -0.28 -3.18 -8.93
N LEU A 172 0.23 -2.85 -7.73
CA LEU A 172 -0.45 -1.98 -6.77
C LEU A 172 -0.55 -0.52 -7.25
N ILE A 173 0.50 0.02 -7.91
CA ILE A 173 0.45 1.34 -8.57
C ILE A 173 -0.63 1.35 -9.66
N LEU A 174 -0.64 0.31 -10.49
CA LEU A 174 -1.61 0.16 -11.57
C LEU A 174 -3.04 0.06 -11.01
N ALA A 175 -3.27 -0.77 -10.00
CA ALA A 175 -4.56 -0.91 -9.34
C ALA A 175 -5.04 0.41 -8.72
N GLY A 176 -4.16 1.13 -8.01
CA GLY A 176 -4.48 2.45 -7.44
C GLY A 176 -4.84 3.50 -8.49
N GLY A 177 -4.12 3.53 -9.61
CA GLY A 177 -4.41 4.44 -10.72
C GLY A 177 -5.70 4.07 -11.46
N ILE A 178 -5.94 2.78 -11.73
CA ILE A 178 -7.19 2.28 -12.33
C ILE A 178 -8.39 2.65 -11.46
N THR A 179 -8.30 2.46 -10.15
CA THR A 179 -9.39 2.82 -9.23
C THR A 179 -9.66 4.31 -9.21
N ALA A 180 -8.61 5.16 -9.27
CA ALA A 180 -8.77 6.61 -9.36
C ALA A 180 -9.48 7.03 -10.65
N ILE A 181 -9.14 6.43 -11.78
CA ILE A 181 -9.78 6.69 -13.08
C ILE A 181 -11.25 6.20 -13.07
N TRP A 182 -11.51 5.05 -12.44
CA TRP A 182 -12.88 4.53 -12.30
C TRP A 182 -13.74 5.43 -11.41
N MET A 183 -13.21 5.85 -10.26
CA MET A 183 -13.91 6.79 -9.37
C MET A 183 -14.16 8.16 -10.01
N ALA A 184 -13.34 8.55 -11.00
CA ALA A 184 -13.56 9.76 -11.79
C ALA A 184 -14.75 9.65 -12.77
N GLY A 185 -15.27 8.44 -12.99
CA GLY A 185 -16.47 8.20 -13.84
C GLY A 185 -16.18 7.51 -15.18
N LEU A 186 -15.01 6.91 -15.37
CA LEU A 186 -14.77 6.12 -16.58
C LEU A 186 -15.70 4.89 -16.62
N ARG A 187 -16.40 4.71 -17.73
CA ARG A 187 -17.39 3.64 -17.89
C ARG A 187 -16.72 2.26 -17.87
N MET A 188 -17.32 1.30 -17.17
CA MET A 188 -16.81 -0.06 -16.98
C MET A 188 -16.43 -0.77 -18.28
N LYS A 189 -17.08 -0.49 -19.39
CA LYS A 189 -16.79 -1.08 -20.72
C LYS A 189 -15.33 -0.86 -21.15
N TYR A 190 -14.71 0.28 -20.82
CA TYR A 190 -13.32 0.55 -21.18
C TYR A 190 -12.34 -0.32 -20.39
N PHE A 191 -12.66 -0.60 -19.12
CA PHE A 191 -11.88 -1.55 -18.30
C PHE A 191 -12.02 -2.97 -18.86
N MET A 192 -13.22 -3.38 -19.27
CA MET A 192 -13.42 -4.68 -19.93
C MET A 192 -12.60 -4.79 -21.22
N TYR A 193 -12.62 -3.77 -22.08
CA TYR A 193 -11.80 -3.76 -23.29
C TYR A 193 -10.31 -3.81 -22.98
N SER A 194 -9.85 -3.04 -22.00
CA SER A 194 -8.45 -3.07 -21.56
C SER A 194 -8.07 -4.42 -20.98
N PHE A 195 -8.96 -5.06 -20.22
CA PHE A 195 -8.74 -6.39 -19.66
C PHE A 195 -8.68 -7.48 -20.74
N ILE A 196 -9.59 -7.46 -21.72
CA ILE A 196 -9.56 -8.37 -22.86
C ILE A 196 -8.25 -8.18 -23.65
N LEU A 197 -7.88 -6.93 -23.92
CA LEU A 197 -6.62 -6.61 -24.60
C LEU A 197 -5.41 -7.14 -23.81
N PHE A 198 -5.42 -6.97 -22.49
CA PHE A 198 -4.37 -7.49 -21.60
C PHE A 198 -4.28 -9.03 -21.69
N ILE A 199 -5.40 -9.74 -21.64
CA ILE A 199 -5.42 -11.21 -21.79
C ILE A 199 -4.87 -11.63 -23.15
N CYS A 200 -5.25 -10.95 -24.23
CA CYS A 200 -4.75 -11.24 -25.58
C CYS A 200 -3.23 -10.99 -25.71
N LEU A 201 -2.71 -9.96 -25.02
CA LEU A 201 -1.29 -9.62 -25.06
C LEU A 201 -0.45 -10.38 -24.01
N ALA A 202 -1.07 -10.94 -22.97
CA ALA A 202 -0.38 -11.64 -21.89
C ALA A 202 0.54 -12.77 -22.38
N PRO A 203 0.16 -13.64 -23.34
CA PRO A 203 1.05 -14.68 -23.86
C PRO A 203 2.32 -14.11 -24.49
N LEU A 204 2.20 -12.99 -25.22
CA LEU A 204 3.35 -12.28 -25.77
C LEU A 204 4.21 -11.70 -24.65
N GLY A 205 3.60 -11.05 -23.66
CA GLY A 205 4.32 -10.51 -22.49
C GLY A 205 5.09 -11.59 -21.72
N ILE A 206 4.48 -12.76 -21.49
CA ILE A 206 5.11 -13.90 -20.81
C ILE A 206 6.34 -14.42 -21.58
N SER A 207 6.32 -14.38 -22.90
CA SER A 207 7.47 -14.83 -23.71
C SER A 207 8.72 -13.97 -23.48
N TYR A 208 8.57 -12.68 -23.20
CA TYR A 208 9.65 -11.72 -22.93
C TYR A 208 10.12 -11.69 -21.47
N LEU A 209 9.44 -12.35 -20.55
CA LEU A 209 9.85 -12.41 -19.14
C LEU A 209 11.16 -13.18 -18.97
N LYS A 210 12.01 -12.68 -18.07
CA LYS A 210 13.23 -13.38 -17.68
C LYS A 210 12.89 -14.69 -16.93
N PRO A 211 13.77 -15.72 -16.98
CA PRO A 211 13.50 -17.03 -16.34
C PRO A 211 13.06 -16.93 -14.87
N TYR A 212 13.71 -16.06 -14.09
CA TYR A 212 13.36 -15.87 -12.67
C TYR A 212 11.96 -15.24 -12.47
N GLN A 213 11.50 -14.37 -13.41
CA GLN A 213 10.16 -13.79 -13.36
C GLN A 213 9.10 -14.85 -13.70
N LYS A 214 9.38 -15.70 -14.70
CA LYS A 214 8.52 -16.84 -15.02
C LYS A 214 8.42 -17.82 -13.86
N SER A 215 9.56 -18.13 -13.23
CA SER A 215 9.58 -18.99 -12.04
C SER A 215 8.71 -18.41 -10.92
N ARG A 216 8.82 -17.12 -10.61
CA ARG A 216 7.97 -16.48 -9.59
C ARG A 216 6.48 -16.59 -9.89
N ILE A 217 6.06 -16.38 -11.13
CA ILE A 217 4.65 -16.53 -11.53
C ILE A 217 4.20 -17.98 -11.37
N LEU A 218 5.03 -18.95 -11.76
CA LEU A 218 4.70 -20.36 -11.65
C LEU A 218 4.67 -20.85 -10.22
N THR A 219 5.61 -20.43 -9.38
CA THR A 219 5.63 -20.72 -7.93
C THR A 219 4.44 -20.09 -7.22
N PHE A 220 4.03 -18.90 -7.65
CA PHE A 220 2.85 -18.24 -7.14
C PHE A 220 1.55 -19.01 -7.48
N LEU A 221 1.42 -19.54 -8.69
CA LEU A 221 0.27 -20.36 -9.10
C LEU A 221 0.27 -21.76 -8.48
N ASN A 222 1.46 -22.28 -8.19
CA ASN A 222 1.64 -23.59 -7.57
C ASN A 222 2.88 -23.56 -6.64
N PRO A 223 2.69 -23.17 -5.36
CA PRO A 223 3.80 -23.11 -4.39
C PRO A 223 4.53 -24.45 -4.16
N GLU A 224 3.87 -25.57 -4.41
CA GLU A 224 4.46 -26.91 -4.25
C GLU A 224 5.56 -27.21 -5.27
N ARG A 225 5.69 -26.42 -6.33
CA ARG A 225 6.77 -26.57 -7.32
C ARG A 225 8.12 -26.10 -6.83
N ASP A 226 8.16 -25.24 -5.83
CA ASP A 226 9.39 -24.74 -5.23
C ASP A 226 9.34 -24.87 -3.69
N PRO A 227 9.36 -26.10 -3.18
CA PRO A 227 9.19 -26.38 -1.76
C PRO A 227 10.39 -25.97 -0.91
N LEU A 228 11.51 -25.53 -1.50
CA LEU A 228 12.71 -25.05 -0.81
C LEU A 228 13.00 -23.56 -1.01
N GLY A 229 12.24 -22.89 -1.90
CA GLY A 229 12.39 -21.47 -2.20
C GLY A 229 11.18 -20.61 -1.77
N ALA A 230 10.66 -19.80 -2.69
CA ALA A 230 9.54 -18.91 -2.41
C ALA A 230 8.25 -19.64 -2.00
N GLY A 231 8.01 -20.85 -2.52
CA GLY A 231 6.88 -21.69 -2.13
C GLY A 231 6.96 -22.16 -0.68
N TYR A 232 8.18 -22.38 -0.16
CA TYR A 232 8.40 -22.77 1.24
C TYR A 232 7.79 -21.76 2.22
N GLN A 233 8.04 -20.47 1.99
CA GLN A 233 7.52 -19.40 2.86
C GLN A 233 5.99 -19.40 2.91
N ILE A 234 5.32 -19.61 1.77
CA ILE A 234 3.85 -19.66 1.70
C ILE A 234 3.32 -20.89 2.44
N ILE A 235 3.95 -22.05 2.27
CA ILE A 235 3.55 -23.29 2.97
C ILE A 235 3.72 -23.13 4.47
N GLN A 236 4.87 -22.61 4.93
CA GLN A 236 5.13 -22.40 6.37
C GLN A 236 4.19 -21.34 6.95
N SER A 237 3.84 -20.30 6.18
CA SER A 237 2.86 -19.31 6.58
C SER A 237 1.47 -19.94 6.81
N LYS A 238 1.01 -20.81 5.90
CA LYS A 238 -0.26 -21.55 6.07
C LYS A 238 -0.25 -22.43 7.32
N ILE A 239 0.84 -23.15 7.55
CA ILE A 239 0.99 -24.00 8.73
C ILE A 239 0.93 -23.15 10.01
N ALA A 240 1.65 -22.02 10.05
CA ALA A 240 1.68 -21.13 11.20
C ALA A 240 0.28 -20.55 11.49
N VAL A 241 -0.38 -19.97 10.49
CA VAL A 241 -1.74 -19.42 10.63
C VAL A 241 -2.73 -20.51 11.09
N GLY A 242 -2.67 -21.69 10.47
CA GLY A 242 -3.53 -22.82 10.85
C GLY A 242 -3.28 -23.31 12.28
N SER A 243 -2.02 -23.31 12.72
CA SER A 243 -1.63 -23.76 14.06
C SER A 243 -2.08 -22.81 15.18
N GLY A 244 -2.37 -21.52 14.85
CA GLY A 244 -2.89 -20.55 15.80
C GLY A 244 -4.32 -20.85 16.28
N GLY A 245 -5.12 -21.59 15.51
CA GLY A 245 -6.49 -21.93 15.88
C GLY A 245 -7.37 -20.68 16.15
N ILE A 246 -8.32 -20.82 17.09
CA ILE A 246 -9.26 -19.73 17.42
C ILE A 246 -8.63 -18.69 18.34
N PHE A 247 -7.92 -19.12 19.37
CA PHE A 247 -7.41 -18.25 20.46
C PHE A 247 -5.92 -17.92 20.34
N GLY A 248 -5.19 -18.56 19.42
CA GLY A 248 -3.74 -18.44 19.33
C GLY A 248 -2.98 -19.31 20.30
N LYS A 249 -1.66 -19.39 20.10
CA LYS A 249 -0.74 -20.12 21.00
C LYS A 249 -0.36 -19.32 22.23
N GLY A 250 -0.60 -18.01 22.22
CA GLY A 250 -0.17 -17.06 23.23
C GLY A 250 0.98 -16.15 22.75
N TYR A 251 1.05 -14.96 23.31
CA TYR A 251 2.07 -13.98 22.99
C TYR A 251 3.47 -14.53 23.35
N LEU A 252 4.45 -14.32 22.46
CA LEU A 252 5.81 -14.89 22.56
C LEU A 252 5.84 -16.43 22.54
N GLN A 253 4.84 -17.10 21.96
CA GLN A 253 4.79 -18.57 21.86
C GLN A 253 4.65 -19.06 20.41
N GLY A 254 4.95 -18.22 19.43
CA GLY A 254 4.92 -18.53 18.00
C GLY A 254 6.08 -19.47 17.61
N SER A 255 5.81 -20.75 17.40
CA SER A 255 6.84 -21.75 17.13
C SER A 255 7.48 -21.60 15.74
N GLN A 256 6.69 -21.30 14.71
CA GLN A 256 7.19 -21.23 13.32
C GLN A 256 8.14 -20.03 13.09
N SER A 257 7.88 -18.92 13.75
CA SER A 257 8.75 -17.73 13.67
C SER A 257 10.03 -17.90 14.48
N TYR A 258 9.98 -18.63 15.60
CA TYR A 258 11.13 -18.82 16.48
C TYR A 258 12.13 -19.84 15.93
N LEU A 259 11.67 -20.81 15.16
CA LEU A 259 12.52 -21.80 14.51
C LEU A 259 13.13 -21.30 13.18
N ASP A 260 12.98 -20.00 12.87
CA ASP A 260 13.48 -19.35 11.65
C ASP A 260 13.03 -20.02 10.34
N TYR A 261 11.86 -20.67 10.36
CA TYR A 261 11.26 -21.24 9.14
C TYR A 261 10.73 -20.15 8.17
N LEU A 262 10.59 -18.90 8.64
CA LEU A 262 10.14 -17.74 7.85
C LEU A 262 11.24 -16.69 7.78
N PRO A 263 12.10 -16.67 6.74
CA PRO A 263 13.17 -15.69 6.58
C PRO A 263 12.67 -14.23 6.59
N GLU A 264 11.51 -13.96 5.97
CA GLU A 264 10.92 -12.61 5.86
C GLU A 264 9.85 -12.34 6.96
N LYS A 265 10.01 -12.95 8.15
CA LYS A 265 9.09 -12.78 9.30
C LYS A 265 8.98 -11.35 9.80
N HIS A 266 10.00 -10.52 9.56
CA HIS A 266 10.04 -9.12 9.98
C HIS A 266 9.34 -8.15 9.01
N THR A 267 8.92 -8.62 7.83
CA THR A 267 8.36 -7.81 6.75
C THR A 267 7.05 -8.39 6.24
N ASP A 268 7.10 -9.16 5.19
CA ASP A 268 5.93 -9.60 4.42
C ASP A 268 5.06 -10.62 5.19
N PHE A 269 5.66 -11.39 6.09
CA PHE A 269 5.01 -12.47 6.84
C PHE A 269 4.78 -12.15 8.33
N ILE A 270 4.85 -10.86 8.74
CA ILE A 270 4.60 -10.47 10.14
C ILE A 270 3.19 -10.83 10.61
N PHE A 271 2.19 -10.77 9.69
CA PHE A 271 0.83 -11.19 10.00
C PHE A 271 0.74 -12.68 10.31
N THR A 272 1.60 -13.51 9.72
CA THR A 272 1.68 -14.95 10.02
C THR A 272 1.97 -15.20 11.50
N LEU A 273 3.00 -14.53 12.04
CA LEU A 273 3.32 -14.61 13.46
C LEU A 273 2.16 -14.13 14.32
N PHE A 274 1.58 -12.98 13.97
CA PHE A 274 0.46 -12.41 14.70
C PHE A 274 -0.74 -13.39 14.74
N ALA A 275 -1.05 -14.03 13.61
CA ALA A 275 -2.13 -15.02 13.53
C ALA A 275 -1.80 -16.31 14.30
N GLU A 276 -0.55 -16.73 14.34
CA GLU A 276 -0.11 -17.88 15.15
C GLU A 276 -0.27 -17.60 16.66
N GLU A 277 0.12 -16.41 17.12
CA GLU A 277 0.10 -16.04 18.54
C GLU A 277 -1.29 -15.66 19.06
N PHE A 278 -2.07 -14.92 18.28
CA PHE A 278 -3.38 -14.39 18.70
C PHE A 278 -4.57 -15.11 18.06
N GLY A 279 -4.34 -16.06 17.17
CA GLY A 279 -5.35 -16.87 16.51
C GLY A 279 -6.32 -16.08 15.63
N LEU A 280 -7.46 -16.70 15.35
CA LEU A 280 -8.52 -16.10 14.52
C LEU A 280 -9.10 -14.85 15.17
N ILE A 281 -9.32 -14.85 16.47
CA ILE A 281 -9.92 -13.68 17.19
C ILE A 281 -9.01 -12.48 17.09
N GLY A 282 -7.71 -12.63 17.36
CA GLY A 282 -6.74 -11.54 17.23
C GLY A 282 -6.64 -11.04 15.78
N SER A 283 -6.59 -11.95 14.81
CA SER A 283 -6.55 -11.64 13.38
C SER A 283 -7.78 -10.84 12.92
N MET A 284 -8.99 -11.25 13.33
CA MET A 284 -10.23 -10.51 13.04
C MET A 284 -10.25 -9.15 13.73
N GLY A 285 -9.72 -9.05 14.96
CA GLY A 285 -9.53 -7.77 15.66
C GLY A 285 -8.63 -6.82 14.88
N LEU A 286 -7.48 -7.30 14.41
CA LEU A 286 -6.56 -6.52 13.56
C LEU A 286 -7.21 -6.08 12.24
N LEU A 287 -7.88 -6.98 11.55
CA LEU A 287 -8.58 -6.68 10.30
C LEU A 287 -9.70 -5.66 10.52
N SER A 288 -10.41 -5.71 11.66
CA SER A 288 -11.46 -4.74 11.98
C SER A 288 -10.91 -3.31 12.11
N ILE A 289 -9.67 -3.13 12.56
CA ILE A 289 -9.01 -1.83 12.62
C ILE A 289 -8.70 -1.32 11.20
N TYR A 290 -8.24 -2.17 10.28
CA TYR A 290 -8.05 -1.79 8.87
C TYR A 290 -9.39 -1.38 8.23
N VAL A 291 -10.46 -2.15 8.46
CA VAL A 291 -11.81 -1.81 7.99
C VAL A 291 -12.28 -0.48 8.57
N LEU A 292 -12.03 -0.22 9.86
CA LEU A 292 -12.35 1.05 10.51
C LEU A 292 -11.61 2.22 9.83
N ILE A 293 -10.33 2.09 9.54
CA ILE A 293 -9.55 3.12 8.83
C ILE A 293 -10.15 3.40 7.46
N ILE A 294 -10.40 2.36 6.66
CA ILE A 294 -11.00 2.46 5.33
C ILE A 294 -12.37 3.14 5.40
N TYR A 295 -13.21 2.71 6.33
CA TYR A 295 -14.54 3.29 6.56
C TYR A 295 -14.46 4.79 6.91
N ARG A 296 -13.51 5.18 7.79
CA ARG A 296 -13.32 6.59 8.16
C ARG A 296 -12.87 7.43 6.96
N ILE A 297 -11.93 6.93 6.13
CA ILE A 297 -11.49 7.64 4.92
C ILE A 297 -12.66 7.82 3.93
N ILE A 298 -13.46 6.77 3.70
CA ILE A 298 -14.66 6.84 2.85
C ILE A 298 -15.68 7.84 3.42
N ARG A 299 -15.89 7.83 4.74
CA ARG A 299 -16.80 8.76 5.41
C ARG A 299 -16.35 10.22 5.24
N ILE A 300 -15.05 10.49 5.38
CA ILE A 300 -14.47 11.82 5.10
C ILE A 300 -14.74 12.20 3.65
N GLY A 301 -14.49 11.30 2.69
CA GLY A 301 -14.74 11.53 1.27
C GLY A 301 -16.20 11.83 0.93
N LYS A 302 -17.16 11.26 1.67
CA LYS A 302 -18.61 11.54 1.50
C LYS A 302 -19.03 12.92 2.00
N ILE A 303 -18.36 13.44 3.03
CA ILE A 303 -18.72 14.71 3.69
C ILE A 303 -18.06 15.90 2.99
N VAL A 304 -16.86 15.70 2.43
CA VAL A 304 -16.10 16.76 1.79
C VAL A 304 -16.76 17.22 0.49
N GLN A 305 -17.00 18.53 0.38
CA GLN A 305 -17.60 19.15 -0.82
C GLN A 305 -16.59 19.32 -1.98
N ASN A 306 -15.29 19.34 -1.68
CA ASN A 306 -14.25 19.52 -2.67
C ASN A 306 -14.05 18.24 -3.49
N ASN A 307 -14.30 18.29 -4.80
CA ASN A 307 -14.19 17.15 -5.72
C ASN A 307 -12.79 16.51 -5.73
N PHE A 308 -11.72 17.31 -5.60
CA PHE A 308 -10.35 16.79 -5.53
C PHE A 308 -10.15 15.93 -4.29
N ALA A 309 -10.52 16.45 -3.10
CA ALA A 309 -10.37 15.71 -1.86
C ALA A 309 -11.29 14.48 -1.82
N ARG A 310 -12.51 14.60 -2.35
CA ARG A 310 -13.45 13.48 -2.46
C ARG A 310 -12.89 12.35 -3.31
N LEU A 311 -12.40 12.68 -4.51
CA LEU A 311 -11.82 11.69 -5.43
C LEU A 311 -10.56 11.05 -4.83
N TYR A 312 -9.71 11.88 -4.20
CA TYR A 312 -8.52 11.38 -3.49
C TYR A 312 -8.89 10.38 -2.38
N CYS A 313 -9.84 10.73 -1.50
CA CYS A 313 -10.23 9.84 -0.39
C CYS A 313 -10.77 8.50 -0.89
N PHE A 314 -11.67 8.49 -1.87
CA PHE A 314 -12.21 7.23 -2.39
C PHE A 314 -11.15 6.39 -3.09
N SER A 315 -10.32 7.00 -3.93
CA SER A 315 -9.24 6.29 -4.63
C SER A 315 -8.20 5.73 -3.66
N PHE A 316 -7.81 6.52 -2.66
CA PHE A 316 -6.86 6.09 -1.65
C PHE A 316 -7.43 4.96 -0.77
N ALA A 317 -8.69 5.07 -0.33
CA ALA A 317 -9.34 4.03 0.47
C ALA A 317 -9.38 2.69 -0.28
N THR A 318 -9.72 2.72 -1.58
CA THR A 318 -9.78 1.52 -2.41
C THR A 318 -8.38 0.94 -2.68
N ALA A 319 -7.40 1.80 -2.98
CA ALA A 319 -6.01 1.35 -3.15
C ALA A 319 -5.45 0.74 -1.87
N PHE A 320 -5.73 1.34 -0.71
CA PHE A 320 -5.34 0.82 0.59
C PHE A 320 -6.02 -0.52 0.91
N PHE A 321 -7.31 -0.65 0.59
CA PHE A 321 -8.02 -1.94 0.71
C PHE A 321 -7.36 -3.02 -0.14
N ILE A 322 -7.05 -2.74 -1.41
CA ILE A 322 -6.39 -3.70 -2.30
C ILE A 322 -5.01 -4.09 -1.74
N TYR A 323 -4.25 -3.12 -1.22
CA TYR A 323 -2.94 -3.38 -0.62
C TYR A 323 -3.04 -4.36 0.56
N VAL A 324 -3.95 -4.11 1.50
CA VAL A 324 -4.19 -5.00 2.65
C VAL A 324 -4.69 -6.36 2.17
N ALA A 325 -5.65 -6.41 1.26
CA ALA A 325 -6.23 -7.66 0.75
C ALA A 325 -5.18 -8.53 0.06
N VAL A 326 -4.34 -7.95 -0.81
CA VAL A 326 -3.27 -8.69 -1.51
C VAL A 326 -2.27 -9.27 -0.52
N ASN A 327 -1.84 -8.49 0.49
CA ASN A 327 -0.91 -8.98 1.50
C ASN A 327 -1.54 -10.14 2.31
N MET A 328 -2.80 -10.00 2.74
CA MET A 328 -3.51 -11.06 3.48
C MET A 328 -3.68 -12.32 2.62
N MET A 329 -4.05 -12.18 1.35
CA MET A 329 -4.21 -13.31 0.45
C MET A 329 -2.87 -14.03 0.20
N MET A 330 -1.76 -13.29 0.09
CA MET A 330 -0.41 -13.86 -0.03
C MET A 330 -0.04 -14.68 1.22
N VAL A 331 -0.24 -14.13 2.42
CA VAL A 331 0.07 -14.81 3.68
C VAL A 331 -0.79 -16.06 3.89
N LEU A 332 -2.07 -16.01 3.49
CA LEU A 332 -2.99 -17.15 3.54
C LEU A 332 -2.76 -18.15 2.40
N GLY A 333 -1.87 -17.83 1.46
CA GLY A 333 -1.60 -18.66 0.28
C GLY A 333 -2.84 -18.86 -0.61
N LEU A 334 -3.67 -17.81 -0.70
CA LEU A 334 -4.81 -17.73 -1.62
C LEU A 334 -4.43 -17.07 -2.95
N LEU A 335 -3.29 -16.41 -2.93
CA LEU A 335 -2.64 -15.76 -4.07
C LEU A 335 -1.26 -16.33 -4.24
#